data_4d2a239364a5a5ba5af54012ff06d1b0
#
_entry.id   4d2a239364a5a5ba5af54012ff06d1b0
#
_cell.length_a   1.000
_cell.length_b   1.000
_cell.length_c   1.000
_cell.angle_alpha   90.00
_cell.angle_beta   90.00
_cell.angle_gamma   90.00
#
_symmetry.space_group_name_H-M   'P 1'
#
loop_
_entity.id
_entity.type
_entity.pdbx_description
1 polymer ?
#
loop_
_entity_poly.entity_id
_entity_poly.type
_entity_poly.pdbx_seq_one_letter_code
_entity_poly.pdbx_strand_id
1 'polypeptide(L)'
;MGTELFNNGHHVCISFSDLVDDSGSDAVQSNQFLIVTDGHGALIDPGGNMTYNALMMAMGKYFHFKKLEYIFASHQDPDIVASINKWLIGTECQVFAPAIWERFLPHFCGAGKTEGRITGIPDEGMSMMLGNTTIKAIPAHFLHSEGNFQFYDVTSKILFSGDLGASLVPHEVAARPVTNFESHIPKMAGFHKRYMVSNKACRFWANMVRKLEIKAIVPQHGQPFLGDEMVNKLIDWVENLECGIDLFTQDDYQIPE
;
A
#
# COMPACT_ATOMS: atom_id res chain seq x y z
N MET A 1 -14.23 8.91 -7.15
CA MET A 1 -14.19 10.05 -6.20
C MET A 1 -13.42 9.59 -4.97
N GLY A 2 -12.55 10.44 -4.36
CA GLY A 2 -11.82 10.02 -3.15
C GLY A 2 -12.75 9.82 -1.95
N THR A 3 -12.44 8.81 -1.14
CA THR A 3 -13.11 8.54 0.14
C THR A 3 -12.23 9.06 1.27
N GLU A 4 -12.78 9.91 2.12
CA GLU A 4 -12.09 10.45 3.28
C GLU A 4 -12.00 9.37 4.36
N LEU A 5 -10.77 8.99 4.74
CA LEU A 5 -10.49 8.02 5.80
C LEU A 5 -10.29 8.70 7.15
N PHE A 6 -9.75 9.92 7.13
CA PHE A 6 -9.51 10.74 8.32
C PHE A 6 -9.52 12.22 7.95
N ASN A 7 -10.08 13.05 8.82
CA ASN A 7 -10.01 14.51 8.68
C ASN A 7 -10.21 15.18 10.05
N ASN A 8 -9.24 16.00 10.46
CA ASN A 8 -9.34 16.84 11.66
C ASN A 8 -9.26 18.35 11.37
N GLY A 9 -9.41 18.74 10.08
CA GLY A 9 -9.31 20.12 9.61
C GLY A 9 -7.90 20.55 9.21
N HIS A 10 -6.83 19.92 9.73
CA HIS A 10 -5.43 20.21 9.42
C HIS A 10 -4.74 19.04 8.74
N HIS A 11 -5.20 17.83 9.01
CA HIS A 11 -4.67 16.58 8.48
C HIS A 11 -5.78 15.76 7.88
N VAL A 12 -5.60 15.34 6.63
CA VAL A 12 -6.60 14.59 5.85
C VAL A 12 -5.94 13.38 5.18
N CYS A 13 -6.56 12.20 5.33
CA CYS A 13 -6.19 10.98 4.61
C CYS A 13 -7.33 10.58 3.67
N ILE A 14 -7.01 10.37 2.40
CA ILE A 14 -7.98 10.10 1.33
C ILE A 14 -7.57 8.82 0.60
N SER A 15 -8.53 7.93 0.39
CA SER A 15 -8.39 6.75 -0.47
C SER A 15 -9.07 6.98 -1.82
N PHE A 16 -8.44 6.51 -2.89
CA PHE A 16 -8.96 6.45 -4.25
C PHE A 16 -9.03 4.99 -4.67
N SER A 17 -10.23 4.41 -4.71
CA SER A 17 -10.45 2.97 -4.81
C SER A 17 -11.05 2.49 -6.13
N ASP A 18 -11.38 3.42 -7.04
CA ASP A 18 -12.09 3.12 -8.29
C ASP A 18 -11.54 4.02 -9.41
N LEU A 19 -10.28 3.81 -9.73
CA LEU A 19 -9.58 4.60 -10.74
C LEU A 19 -9.15 3.79 -11.97
N VAL A 20 -9.20 2.48 -11.91
CA VAL A 20 -8.94 1.61 -13.07
C VAL A 20 -10.18 1.63 -13.94
N ASP A 21 -10.03 2.03 -15.21
CA ASP A 21 -11.13 2.00 -16.17
C ASP A 21 -11.45 0.54 -16.55
N ASP A 22 -12.63 0.08 -16.16
CA ASP A 22 -13.15 -1.27 -16.42
C ASP A 22 -13.53 -1.55 -17.86
N SER A 23 -13.33 -0.61 -18.80
CA SER A 23 -13.75 -0.75 -20.19
C SER A 23 -12.95 -1.85 -20.92
N GLY A 24 -13.04 -3.09 -20.43
CA GLY A 24 -12.54 -4.30 -21.09
C GLY A 24 -11.13 -4.74 -20.68
N SER A 25 -10.62 -4.32 -19.51
CA SER A 25 -9.36 -4.84 -18.98
C SER A 25 -9.61 -5.74 -17.76
N ASP A 26 -8.90 -6.87 -17.69
CA ASP A 26 -8.85 -7.74 -16.49
C ASP A 26 -7.90 -7.16 -15.42
N ALA A 27 -7.70 -5.83 -15.39
CA ALA A 27 -6.79 -5.19 -14.44
C ALA A 27 -7.34 -5.27 -13.02
N VAL A 28 -6.47 -5.63 -12.08
CA VAL A 28 -6.82 -5.71 -10.66
C VAL A 28 -7.18 -4.33 -10.13
N GLN A 29 -8.27 -4.23 -9.36
CA GLN A 29 -8.64 -3.03 -8.64
C GLN A 29 -7.54 -2.67 -7.63
N SER A 30 -7.14 -1.40 -7.56
CA SER A 30 -6.14 -0.91 -6.62
C SER A 30 -6.56 0.39 -5.95
N ASN A 31 -6.07 0.59 -4.73
CA ASN A 31 -6.28 1.78 -3.93
C ASN A 31 -4.99 2.62 -3.92
N GLN A 32 -5.13 3.92 -4.06
CA GLN A 32 -4.05 4.88 -3.89
C GLN A 32 -4.42 5.84 -2.76
N PHE A 33 -3.43 6.34 -2.02
CA PHE A 33 -3.72 7.12 -0.82
C PHE A 33 -3.00 8.47 -0.83
N LEU A 34 -3.74 9.54 -0.57
CA LEU A 34 -3.22 10.88 -0.41
C LEU A 34 -3.29 11.30 1.06
N ILE A 35 -2.17 11.74 1.61
CA ILE A 35 -2.09 12.40 2.91
C ILE A 35 -1.80 13.88 2.68
N VAL A 36 -2.58 14.75 3.29
CA VAL A 36 -2.36 16.21 3.28
C VAL A 36 -2.34 16.69 4.72
N THR A 37 -1.29 17.41 5.12
CA THR A 37 -1.17 18.02 6.44
C THR A 37 -0.63 19.44 6.31
N ASP A 38 -1.40 20.44 6.75
CA ASP A 38 -1.05 21.88 6.74
C ASP A 38 -0.44 22.36 5.40
N GLY A 39 -0.94 21.84 4.28
CA GLY A 39 -0.50 22.23 2.93
C GLY A 39 0.67 21.40 2.37
N HIS A 40 1.18 20.42 3.12
CA HIS A 40 2.15 19.42 2.69
C HIS A 40 1.45 18.15 2.22
N GLY A 41 1.90 17.55 1.13
CA GLY A 41 1.22 16.40 0.52
C GLY A 41 2.14 15.23 0.24
N ALA A 42 1.66 14.01 0.54
CA ALA A 42 2.31 12.76 0.19
C ALA A 42 1.33 11.77 -0.44
N LEU A 43 1.81 11.00 -1.40
CA LEU A 43 1.05 9.96 -2.08
C LEU A 43 1.65 8.61 -1.71
N ILE A 44 0.83 7.67 -1.24
CA ILE A 44 1.22 6.29 -0.96
C ILE A 44 0.70 5.41 -2.09
N ASP A 45 1.58 4.56 -2.61
CA ASP A 45 1.33 3.62 -3.70
C ASP A 45 0.70 4.33 -4.91
N PRO A 46 1.49 5.07 -5.69
CA PRO A 46 1.01 6.02 -6.71
C PRO A 46 0.29 5.37 -7.89
N GLY A 47 0.21 4.04 -7.90
CA GLY A 47 -0.47 3.28 -8.92
C GLY A 47 0.35 3.03 -10.19
N GLY A 48 -0.21 2.21 -11.04
CA GLY A 48 0.32 1.89 -12.37
C GLY A 48 -0.01 2.95 -13.42
N ASN A 49 0.37 2.64 -14.66
CA ASN A 49 0.11 3.54 -15.80
C ASN A 49 -1.38 3.75 -16.09
N MET A 50 -2.22 2.77 -15.74
CA MET A 50 -3.68 2.82 -15.96
C MET A 50 -4.38 3.78 -15.00
N THR A 51 -3.84 3.97 -13.79
CA THR A 51 -4.46 4.81 -12.75
C THR A 51 -3.97 6.26 -12.77
N TYR A 52 -2.80 6.56 -13.34
CA TYR A 52 -2.13 7.85 -13.22
C TYR A 52 -3.01 9.07 -13.55
N ASN A 53 -3.64 9.09 -14.73
CA ASN A 53 -4.43 10.24 -15.17
C ASN A 53 -5.66 10.45 -14.28
N ALA A 54 -6.36 9.36 -13.98
CA ALA A 54 -7.54 9.40 -13.12
C ALA A 54 -7.19 9.83 -11.70
N LEU A 55 -6.06 9.34 -11.15
CA LEU A 55 -5.56 9.72 -9.83
C LEU A 55 -5.18 11.20 -9.77
N MET A 56 -4.39 11.68 -10.75
CA MET A 56 -4.01 13.10 -10.82
C MET A 56 -5.24 14.03 -10.85
N MET A 57 -6.25 13.67 -11.64
CA MET A 57 -7.50 14.44 -11.71
C MET A 57 -8.30 14.36 -10.42
N ALA A 58 -8.40 13.17 -9.81
CA ALA A 58 -9.17 12.96 -8.59
C ALA A 58 -8.54 13.67 -7.39
N MET A 59 -7.20 13.57 -7.23
CA MET A 59 -6.48 14.25 -6.15
C MET A 59 -6.50 15.77 -6.28
N GLY A 60 -6.63 16.31 -7.49
CA GLY A 60 -6.72 17.75 -7.74
C GLY A 60 -7.87 18.46 -7.02
N LYS A 61 -8.87 17.71 -6.56
CA LYS A 61 -9.97 18.24 -5.72
C LYS A 61 -9.56 18.49 -4.27
N TYR A 62 -8.49 17.84 -3.81
CA TYR A 62 -8.02 17.86 -2.43
C TYR A 62 -6.67 18.55 -2.29
N PHE A 63 -5.79 18.37 -3.29
CA PHE A 63 -4.43 18.86 -3.24
C PHE A 63 -3.87 19.12 -4.64
N HIS A 64 -3.11 20.20 -4.79
CA HIS A 64 -2.51 20.54 -6.07
C HIS A 64 -1.27 19.66 -6.32
N PHE A 65 -1.32 18.74 -7.28
CA PHE A 65 -0.32 17.69 -7.51
C PHE A 65 1.14 18.21 -7.64
N LYS A 66 1.36 19.43 -8.20
CA LYS A 66 2.71 20.02 -8.29
C LYS A 66 3.33 20.36 -6.93
N LYS A 67 2.54 20.38 -5.86
CA LYS A 67 3.01 20.58 -4.49
C LYS A 67 3.28 19.27 -3.77
N LEU A 68 3.17 18.12 -4.46
CA LEU A 68 3.46 16.82 -3.89
C LEU A 68 4.93 16.78 -3.47
N GLU A 69 5.19 16.47 -2.20
CA GLU A 69 6.54 16.43 -1.64
C GLU A 69 7.09 15.02 -1.67
N TYR A 70 6.27 14.03 -1.34
CA TYR A 70 6.70 12.65 -1.24
C TYR A 70 5.79 11.70 -1.98
N ILE A 71 6.42 10.66 -2.52
CA ILE A 71 5.77 9.41 -2.92
C ILE A 71 6.38 8.30 -2.09
N PHE A 72 5.53 7.49 -1.48
CA PHE A 72 5.90 6.30 -0.74
C PHE A 72 5.46 5.07 -1.52
N ALA A 73 6.39 4.22 -1.92
CA ALA A 73 6.11 2.96 -2.59
C ALA A 73 6.34 1.79 -1.62
N SER A 74 5.30 1.01 -1.38
CA SER A 74 5.34 -0.11 -0.43
C SER A 74 6.23 -1.24 -0.93
N HIS A 75 6.19 -1.55 -2.22
CA HIS A 75 7.00 -2.56 -2.90
C HIS A 75 7.10 -2.26 -4.41
N GLN A 76 7.64 -3.21 -5.19
CA GLN A 76 8.06 -2.98 -6.58
C GLN A 76 7.02 -3.32 -7.66
N ASP A 77 5.82 -3.74 -7.32
CA ASP A 77 4.86 -4.24 -8.30
C ASP A 77 4.41 -3.14 -9.29
N PRO A 78 4.12 -3.50 -10.55
CA PRO A 78 3.82 -2.50 -11.58
C PRO A 78 2.61 -1.62 -11.30
N ASP A 79 1.61 -2.14 -10.60
CA ASP A 79 0.41 -1.41 -10.19
C ASP A 79 0.66 -0.44 -9.02
N ILE A 80 1.87 -0.49 -8.45
CA ILE A 80 2.37 0.46 -7.45
C ILE A 80 3.34 1.46 -8.07
N VAL A 81 4.34 1.00 -8.83
CA VAL A 81 5.48 1.85 -9.22
C VAL A 81 5.54 2.24 -10.69
N ALA A 82 4.74 1.63 -11.59
CA ALA A 82 4.91 1.87 -13.03
C ALA A 82 4.55 3.30 -13.46
N SER A 83 3.83 4.07 -12.67
CA SER A 83 3.55 5.49 -12.96
C SER A 83 4.59 6.46 -12.39
N ILE A 84 5.59 6.01 -11.62
CA ILE A 84 6.58 6.88 -10.94
C ILE A 84 7.24 7.86 -11.92
N ASN A 85 7.59 7.42 -13.14
CA ASN A 85 8.18 8.31 -14.14
C ASN A 85 7.30 9.53 -14.45
N LYS A 86 5.99 9.35 -14.54
CA LYS A 86 5.05 10.45 -14.82
C LYS A 86 4.99 11.45 -13.67
N TRP A 87 5.03 10.95 -12.42
CA TRP A 87 5.08 11.79 -11.22
C TRP A 87 6.39 12.58 -11.15
N LEU A 88 7.53 11.95 -11.39
CA LEU A 88 8.85 12.60 -11.39
C LEU A 88 8.97 13.66 -12.50
N ILE A 89 8.30 13.49 -13.64
CA ILE A 89 8.27 14.50 -14.71
C ILE A 89 7.36 15.68 -14.32
N GLY A 90 6.22 15.40 -13.68
CA GLY A 90 5.19 16.40 -13.39
C GLY A 90 5.36 17.17 -12.08
N THR A 91 6.25 16.72 -11.19
CA THR A 91 6.45 17.27 -9.84
C THR A 91 7.93 17.34 -9.48
N GLU A 92 8.23 17.93 -8.33
CA GLU A 92 9.57 17.92 -7.70
C GLU A 92 9.61 16.95 -6.49
N CYS A 93 8.67 15.99 -6.40
CA CYS A 93 8.58 15.09 -5.26
C CYS A 93 9.80 14.17 -5.11
N GLN A 94 10.07 13.77 -3.88
CA GLN A 94 10.99 12.71 -3.53
C GLN A 94 10.24 11.37 -3.47
N VAL A 95 10.86 10.30 -3.97
CA VAL A 95 10.31 8.94 -3.90
C VAL A 95 11.05 8.15 -2.83
N PHE A 96 10.30 7.59 -1.88
CA PHE A 96 10.80 6.64 -0.90
C PHE A 96 10.34 5.24 -1.30
N ALA A 97 11.27 4.33 -1.44
CA ALA A 97 11.00 2.94 -1.81
C ALA A 97 11.98 2.00 -1.11
N PRO A 98 11.69 0.70 -0.98
CA PRO A 98 12.62 -0.24 -0.35
C PRO A 98 14.03 -0.17 -0.97
N ALA A 99 15.07 -0.09 -0.13
CA ALA A 99 16.46 0.04 -0.59
C ALA A 99 16.88 -1.10 -1.53
N ILE A 100 16.36 -2.30 -1.30
CA ILE A 100 16.59 -3.46 -2.18
C ILE A 100 16.12 -3.21 -3.63
N TRP A 101 15.10 -2.36 -3.84
CA TRP A 101 14.51 -2.05 -5.14
C TRP A 101 14.99 -0.71 -5.72
N GLU A 102 15.70 0.14 -4.96
CA GLU A 102 16.15 1.48 -5.36
C GLU A 102 16.85 1.47 -6.73
N ARG A 103 17.78 0.52 -6.96
CA ARG A 103 18.52 0.39 -8.22
C ARG A 103 17.71 -0.09 -9.42
N PHE A 104 16.49 -0.62 -9.19
CA PHE A 104 15.62 -1.14 -10.24
C PHE A 104 14.57 -0.10 -10.68
N LEU A 105 14.19 0.83 -9.80
CA LEU A 105 13.20 1.87 -10.12
C LEU A 105 13.58 2.73 -11.34
N PRO A 106 14.86 3.05 -11.60
CA PRO A 106 15.25 3.78 -12.81
C PRO A 106 14.85 3.07 -14.12
N HIS A 107 14.66 1.75 -14.12
CA HIS A 107 14.18 1.02 -15.30
C HIS A 107 12.72 1.36 -15.69
N PHE A 108 11.92 1.88 -14.77
CA PHE A 108 10.58 2.41 -15.06
C PHE A 108 10.60 3.85 -15.54
N CYS A 109 11.76 4.54 -15.48
CA CYS A 109 11.89 5.97 -15.67
C CYS A 109 12.77 6.30 -16.90
N GLY A 110 12.59 7.48 -17.44
CA GLY A 110 13.53 8.02 -18.45
C GLY A 110 14.88 8.39 -17.83
N ALA A 111 15.93 8.37 -18.65
CA ALA A 111 17.29 8.70 -18.23
C ALA A 111 17.35 10.08 -17.53
N GLY A 112 18.07 10.14 -16.40
CA GLY A 112 18.28 11.37 -15.62
C GLY A 112 17.07 11.87 -14.82
N LYS A 113 15.95 11.12 -14.79
CA LYS A 113 14.74 11.55 -14.05
C LYS A 113 14.74 11.15 -12.58
N THR A 114 15.53 10.17 -12.22
CA THR A 114 15.60 9.61 -10.85
C THR A 114 16.79 10.12 -10.04
N GLU A 115 17.73 10.81 -10.66
CA GLU A 115 18.96 11.25 -10.00
C GLU A 115 18.66 12.18 -8.82
N GLY A 116 19.06 11.75 -7.60
CA GLY A 116 18.81 12.45 -6.36
C GLY A 116 17.33 12.52 -5.92
N ARG A 117 16.43 11.82 -6.62
CA ARG A 117 14.98 11.87 -6.38
C ARG A 117 14.42 10.58 -5.77
N ILE A 118 15.24 9.54 -5.63
CA ILE A 118 14.86 8.27 -5.00
C ILE A 118 15.67 8.10 -3.74
N THR A 119 15.01 7.74 -2.65
CA THR A 119 15.64 7.42 -1.35
C THR A 119 15.25 5.99 -0.97
N GLY A 120 16.25 5.14 -0.80
CA GLY A 120 16.06 3.77 -0.33
C GLY A 120 15.69 3.74 1.16
N ILE A 121 14.59 3.08 1.49
CA ILE A 121 14.21 2.79 2.87
C ILE A 121 15.03 1.58 3.33
N PRO A 122 15.84 1.70 4.41
CA PRO A 122 16.63 0.58 4.93
C PRO A 122 15.73 -0.51 5.53
N ASP A 123 16.23 -1.75 5.60
CA ASP A 123 15.43 -2.91 6.01
C ASP A 123 14.77 -2.77 7.39
N GLU A 124 15.39 -2.04 8.30
CA GLU A 124 14.83 -1.73 9.63
C GLU A 124 13.71 -0.68 9.60
N GLY A 125 13.42 -0.09 8.44
CA GLY A 125 12.46 0.99 8.29
C GLY A 125 13.01 2.36 8.65
N MET A 126 12.18 3.38 8.51
CA MET A 126 12.54 4.76 8.87
C MET A 126 11.31 5.62 9.17
N SER A 127 11.56 6.77 9.79
CA SER A 127 10.54 7.80 10.02
C SER A 127 10.79 9.00 9.12
N MET A 128 9.76 9.47 8.44
CA MET A 128 9.79 10.63 7.56
C MET A 128 8.83 11.71 8.08
N MET A 129 9.28 12.96 8.08
CA MET A 129 8.42 14.10 8.43
C MET A 129 7.66 14.57 7.19
N LEU A 130 6.35 14.75 7.32
CA LEU A 130 5.51 15.43 6.34
C LEU A 130 4.81 16.58 7.06
N GLY A 131 5.26 17.83 6.82
CA GLY A 131 4.79 18.95 7.61
C GLY A 131 4.96 18.73 9.11
N ASN A 132 3.86 18.69 9.85
CA ASN A 132 3.83 18.48 11.31
C ASN A 132 3.48 17.03 11.73
N THR A 133 3.35 16.10 10.79
CA THR A 133 3.13 14.68 11.08
C THR A 133 4.37 13.84 10.77
N THR A 134 4.38 12.61 11.31
CA THR A 134 5.40 11.61 11.02
C THR A 134 4.76 10.42 10.30
N ILE A 135 5.32 10.05 9.17
CA ILE A 135 5.01 8.80 8.48
C ILE A 135 6.13 7.80 8.79
N LYS A 136 5.77 6.63 9.29
CA LYS A 136 6.74 5.56 9.59
C LYS A 136 6.65 4.49 8.52
N ALA A 137 7.77 4.22 7.83
CA ALA A 137 7.91 3.02 7.03
C ALA A 137 8.22 1.85 7.98
N ILE A 138 7.29 0.91 8.06
CA ILE A 138 7.34 -0.24 8.98
C ILE A 138 7.68 -1.48 8.15
N PRO A 139 8.71 -2.27 8.53
CA PRO A 139 9.06 -3.49 7.81
C PRO A 139 7.89 -4.47 7.74
N ALA A 140 7.59 -4.94 6.54
CA ALA A 140 6.62 -6.00 6.28
C ALA A 140 7.20 -7.00 5.27
N HIS A 141 8.50 -7.25 5.41
CA HIS A 141 9.27 -8.10 4.50
C HIS A 141 8.62 -9.47 4.33
N PHE A 142 8.57 -9.92 3.07
CA PHE A 142 7.95 -11.18 2.68
C PHE A 142 6.41 -11.25 2.84
N LEU A 143 5.75 -10.07 3.04
CA LEU A 143 4.29 -9.95 3.11
C LEU A 143 3.76 -8.93 2.05
N HIS A 144 3.83 -9.13 0.69
CA HIS A 144 4.31 -10.37 0.03
C HIS A 144 5.71 -10.24 -0.59
N SER A 145 6.19 -9.05 -0.90
CA SER A 145 7.53 -8.84 -1.47
C SER A 145 8.63 -8.92 -0.41
N GLU A 146 9.86 -9.29 -0.84
CA GLU A 146 11.03 -9.42 0.01
C GLU A 146 11.35 -8.13 0.78
N GLY A 147 11.20 -6.98 0.13
CA GLY A 147 11.50 -5.66 0.70
C GLY A 147 10.23 -4.86 1.04
N ASN A 148 9.09 -5.51 1.22
CA ASN A 148 7.83 -4.83 1.46
C ASN A 148 7.87 -3.97 2.71
N PHE A 149 7.32 -2.74 2.60
CA PHE A 149 7.05 -1.84 3.72
C PHE A 149 5.56 -1.51 3.80
N GLN A 150 5.15 -1.13 5.00
CA GLN A 150 3.85 -0.51 5.26
C GLN A 150 4.09 0.89 5.80
N PHE A 151 3.14 1.80 5.58
CA PHE A 151 3.28 3.19 6.02
C PHE A 151 2.26 3.48 7.11
N TYR A 152 2.76 3.81 8.31
CA TYR A 152 1.93 4.19 9.43
C TYR A 152 1.95 5.70 9.62
N ASP A 153 0.79 6.32 9.51
CA ASP A 153 0.61 7.74 9.82
C ASP A 153 0.27 7.92 11.30
N VAL A 154 1.15 8.59 12.01
CA VAL A 154 1.07 8.77 13.46
C VAL A 154 -0.14 9.63 13.86
N THR A 155 -0.55 10.59 13.03
CA THR A 155 -1.65 11.50 13.32
C THR A 155 -3.01 10.82 13.17
N SER A 156 -3.25 10.17 12.05
CA SER A 156 -4.52 9.47 11.79
C SER A 156 -4.59 8.08 12.43
N LYS A 157 -3.42 7.51 12.80
CA LYS A 157 -3.28 6.12 13.27
C LYS A 157 -3.74 5.09 12.22
N ILE A 158 -3.61 5.44 10.96
CA ILE A 158 -3.88 4.56 9.83
C ILE A 158 -2.59 3.83 9.44
N LEU A 159 -2.70 2.51 9.27
CA LEU A 159 -1.68 1.69 8.64
C LEU A 159 -2.08 1.41 7.19
N PHE A 160 -1.35 1.98 6.24
CA PHE A 160 -1.43 1.66 4.81
C PHE A 160 -0.60 0.41 4.58
N SER A 161 -1.28 -0.70 4.38
CA SER A 161 -0.67 -2.03 4.55
C SER A 161 -0.11 -2.66 3.28
N GLY A 162 -0.06 -1.92 2.16
CA GLY A 162 0.27 -2.53 0.88
C GLY A 162 -0.69 -3.69 0.61
N ASP A 163 -0.17 -4.82 0.21
CA ASP A 163 -1.01 -5.98 -0.14
C ASP A 163 -1.48 -6.81 1.04
N LEU A 164 -1.01 -6.55 2.25
CA LEU A 164 -1.53 -7.25 3.42
C LEU A 164 -2.96 -6.78 3.72
N GLY A 165 -3.90 -7.70 3.74
CA GLY A 165 -5.33 -7.42 3.84
C GLY A 165 -6.01 -7.30 2.47
N ALA A 166 -5.27 -7.44 1.36
CA ALA A 166 -5.82 -7.42 0.01
C ALA A 166 -6.99 -8.38 -0.17
N SER A 167 -8.03 -7.92 -0.83
CA SER A 167 -9.23 -8.74 -1.09
C SER A 167 -9.75 -8.53 -2.49
N LEU A 168 -10.20 -9.63 -3.12
CA LEU A 168 -10.86 -9.61 -4.42
C LEU A 168 -12.33 -9.27 -4.23
N VAL A 169 -12.68 -8.04 -4.56
CA VAL A 169 -14.04 -7.51 -4.46
C VAL A 169 -14.41 -6.71 -5.70
N PRO A 170 -15.70 -6.58 -6.04
CA PRO A 170 -16.13 -5.66 -7.09
C PRO A 170 -15.71 -4.22 -6.77
N HIS A 171 -15.40 -3.43 -7.81
CA HIS A 171 -14.94 -2.04 -7.68
C HIS A 171 -15.87 -1.18 -6.81
N GLU A 172 -17.18 -1.35 -6.95
CA GLU A 172 -18.21 -0.54 -6.27
C GLU A 172 -18.20 -0.70 -4.74
N VAL A 173 -17.56 -1.77 -4.24
CA VAL A 173 -17.49 -2.03 -2.79
C VAL A 173 -16.10 -1.83 -2.21
N ALA A 174 -15.06 -1.66 -3.03
CA ALA A 174 -13.67 -1.53 -2.57
C ALA A 174 -13.47 -0.36 -1.58
N ALA A 175 -14.20 0.75 -1.77
CA ALA A 175 -14.14 1.90 -0.85
C ALA A 175 -14.95 1.71 0.45
N ARG A 176 -15.76 0.64 0.56
CA ARG A 176 -16.61 0.41 1.74
C ARG A 176 -15.84 -0.41 2.77
N PRO A 177 -15.95 -0.10 4.07
CA PRO A 177 -15.26 -0.87 5.09
C PRO A 177 -15.80 -2.30 5.21
N VAL A 178 -14.93 -3.21 5.63
CA VAL A 178 -15.33 -4.58 6.03
C VAL A 178 -16.26 -4.49 7.24
N THR A 179 -17.45 -5.05 7.13
CA THR A 179 -18.45 -5.06 8.21
C THR A 179 -18.62 -6.43 8.87
N ASN A 180 -18.22 -7.50 8.19
CA ASN A 180 -18.23 -8.86 8.71
C ASN A 180 -16.93 -9.56 8.29
N PHE A 181 -16.07 -9.82 9.26
CA PHE A 181 -14.73 -10.36 9.01
C PHE A 181 -14.78 -11.80 8.48
N GLU A 182 -15.59 -12.65 9.07
CA GLU A 182 -15.68 -14.06 8.74
C GLU A 182 -16.13 -14.27 7.29
N SER A 183 -17.10 -13.48 6.82
CA SER A 183 -17.56 -13.50 5.43
C SER A 183 -16.58 -12.86 4.46
N HIS A 184 -15.60 -12.09 4.96
CA HIS A 184 -14.56 -11.44 4.17
C HIS A 184 -13.33 -12.35 3.95
N ILE A 185 -13.05 -13.29 4.87
CA ILE A 185 -11.90 -14.21 4.78
C ILE A 185 -11.79 -14.90 3.41
N PRO A 186 -12.86 -15.48 2.82
CA PRO A 186 -12.76 -16.13 1.51
C PRO A 186 -12.27 -15.23 0.38
N LYS A 187 -12.46 -13.91 0.49
CA LYS A 187 -12.03 -12.92 -0.51
C LYS A 187 -10.53 -12.60 -0.40
N MET A 188 -9.91 -12.86 0.76
CA MET A 188 -8.50 -12.61 1.06
C MET A 188 -7.65 -13.88 1.00
N ALA A 189 -8.20 -15.01 1.46
CA ALA A 189 -7.42 -16.19 1.80
C ALA A 189 -6.62 -16.76 0.62
N GLY A 190 -7.18 -16.75 -0.59
CA GLY A 190 -6.50 -17.27 -1.79
C GLY A 190 -5.21 -16.53 -2.07
N PHE A 191 -5.28 -15.18 -2.07
CA PHE A 191 -4.13 -14.33 -2.28
C PHE A 191 -3.08 -14.54 -1.17
N HIS A 192 -3.47 -14.39 0.09
CA HIS A 192 -2.51 -14.46 1.20
C HIS A 192 -1.84 -15.83 1.32
N LYS A 193 -2.59 -16.92 1.13
CA LYS A 193 -2.01 -18.27 1.14
C LYS A 193 -0.99 -18.49 0.04
N ARG A 194 -1.14 -17.83 -1.11
CA ARG A 194 -0.24 -17.99 -2.25
C ARG A 194 0.97 -17.09 -2.19
N TYR A 195 0.79 -15.83 -1.78
CA TYR A 195 1.80 -14.78 -1.94
C TYR A 195 2.61 -14.48 -0.68
N MET A 196 2.05 -14.63 0.53
CA MET A 196 2.83 -14.47 1.76
C MET A 196 3.80 -15.64 1.92
N VAL A 197 5.05 -15.37 2.35
CA VAL A 197 6.11 -16.38 2.33
C VAL A 197 5.89 -17.52 3.32
N SER A 198 5.47 -17.19 4.56
CA SER A 198 5.24 -18.19 5.64
C SER A 198 4.56 -17.57 6.84
N ASN A 199 3.93 -18.40 7.68
CA ASN A 199 3.39 -18.00 8.99
C ASN A 199 4.43 -17.33 9.90
N LYS A 200 5.71 -17.70 9.77
CA LYS A 200 6.78 -17.07 10.56
C LYS A 200 6.84 -15.56 10.31
N ALA A 201 6.78 -15.13 9.05
CA ALA A 201 6.78 -13.70 8.70
C ALA A 201 5.50 -13.01 9.20
N CYS A 202 4.35 -13.67 9.03
CA CYS A 202 3.06 -13.19 9.52
C CYS A 202 3.07 -12.91 11.03
N ARG A 203 3.62 -13.83 11.83
CA ARG A 203 3.74 -13.67 13.29
C ARG A 203 4.70 -12.56 13.68
N PHE A 204 5.82 -12.38 12.96
CA PHE A 204 6.74 -11.27 13.24
C PHE A 204 6.06 -9.93 13.03
N TRP A 205 5.32 -9.80 11.92
CA TRP A 205 4.53 -8.62 11.63
C TRP A 205 3.46 -8.38 12.70
N ALA A 206 2.65 -9.38 13.04
CA ALA A 206 1.58 -9.24 14.04
C ALA A 206 2.13 -8.78 15.39
N ASN A 207 3.22 -9.40 15.87
CA ASN A 207 3.88 -9.03 17.13
C ASN A 207 4.43 -7.60 17.12
N MET A 208 4.85 -7.10 15.95
CA MET A 208 5.35 -5.73 15.81
C MET A 208 4.21 -4.73 15.81
N VAL A 209 3.18 -4.93 14.97
CA VAL A 209 2.10 -3.94 14.81
C VAL A 209 1.19 -3.81 16.01
N ARG A 210 1.09 -4.86 16.85
CA ARG A 210 0.39 -4.79 18.17
C ARG A 210 1.00 -3.76 19.13
N LYS A 211 2.22 -3.27 18.88
CA LYS A 211 2.86 -2.20 19.65
C LYS A 211 2.43 -0.79 19.21
N LEU A 212 1.65 -0.70 18.12
CA LEU A 212 1.13 0.55 17.59
C LEU A 212 -0.36 0.70 17.95
N GLU A 213 -0.79 1.94 18.12
CA GLU A 213 -2.22 2.24 18.20
C GLU A 213 -2.74 2.41 16.75
N ILE A 214 -3.36 1.36 16.20
CA ILE A 214 -3.89 1.36 14.84
C ILE A 214 -5.41 1.47 14.89
N LYS A 215 -5.98 2.48 14.24
CA LYS A 215 -7.43 2.71 14.12
C LYS A 215 -8.02 2.23 12.80
N ALA A 216 -7.17 2.06 11.78
CA ALA A 216 -7.55 1.50 10.51
C ALA A 216 -6.35 0.79 9.86
N ILE A 217 -6.61 -0.33 9.18
CA ILE A 217 -5.68 -0.96 8.23
C ILE A 217 -6.30 -0.84 6.85
N VAL A 218 -5.56 -0.25 5.93
CA VAL A 218 -6.07 0.07 4.60
C VAL A 218 -5.15 -0.55 3.55
N PRO A 219 -5.59 -1.66 2.93
CA PRO A 219 -4.80 -2.37 1.94
C PRO A 219 -4.85 -1.68 0.57
N GLN A 220 -3.84 -1.99 -0.26
CA GLN A 220 -3.75 -1.49 -1.63
C GLN A 220 -4.81 -2.12 -2.56
N HIS A 221 -5.39 -3.26 -2.19
CA HIS A 221 -6.49 -3.88 -2.93
C HIS A 221 -7.68 -4.18 -2.00
N GLY A 222 -8.89 -3.87 -2.46
CA GLY A 222 -10.13 -4.21 -1.76
C GLY A 222 -10.48 -3.28 -0.61
N GLN A 223 -11.15 -3.83 0.40
CA GLN A 223 -11.87 -3.08 1.42
C GLN A 223 -11.01 -2.74 2.65
N PRO A 224 -11.15 -1.53 3.24
CA PRO A 224 -10.45 -1.17 4.46
C PRO A 224 -11.05 -1.83 5.71
N PHE A 225 -10.20 -2.06 6.72
CA PHE A 225 -10.54 -2.55 8.05
C PHE A 225 -10.55 -1.37 9.02
N LEU A 226 -11.73 -0.92 9.42
CA LEU A 226 -11.89 0.27 10.26
C LEU A 226 -12.32 -0.10 11.68
N GLY A 227 -11.72 0.57 12.66
CA GLY A 227 -12.00 0.40 14.08
C GLY A 227 -11.26 -0.78 14.72
N ASP A 228 -11.14 -0.72 16.03
CA ASP A 228 -10.31 -1.63 16.81
C ASP A 228 -10.69 -3.11 16.63
N GLU A 229 -11.98 -3.40 16.47
CA GLU A 229 -12.47 -4.78 16.28
C GLU A 229 -11.96 -5.38 14.95
N MET A 230 -12.16 -4.70 13.82
CA MET A 230 -11.76 -5.21 12.50
C MET A 230 -10.25 -5.25 12.35
N VAL A 231 -9.54 -4.25 12.89
CA VAL A 231 -8.09 -4.22 12.93
C VAL A 231 -7.53 -5.43 13.69
N ASN A 232 -8.04 -5.69 14.90
CA ASN A 232 -7.57 -6.83 15.70
C ASN A 232 -7.91 -8.18 15.03
N LYS A 233 -9.11 -8.34 14.47
CA LYS A 233 -9.47 -9.55 13.73
C LYS A 233 -8.54 -9.82 12.55
N LEU A 234 -8.14 -8.78 11.80
CA LEU A 234 -7.18 -8.95 10.72
C LEU A 234 -5.81 -9.37 11.26
N ILE A 235 -5.32 -8.71 12.31
CA ILE A 235 -4.02 -9.04 12.93
C ILE A 235 -4.03 -10.49 13.44
N ASP A 236 -5.10 -10.90 14.14
CA ASP A 236 -5.25 -12.26 14.65
C ASP A 236 -5.31 -13.31 13.52
N TRP A 237 -6.01 -12.99 12.43
CA TRP A 237 -6.09 -13.87 11.28
C TRP A 237 -4.73 -14.04 10.60
N VAL A 238 -3.99 -12.94 10.38
CA VAL A 238 -2.65 -12.97 9.79
C VAL A 238 -1.68 -13.75 10.68
N GLU A 239 -1.72 -13.53 12.00
CA GLU A 239 -0.85 -14.23 12.97
C GLU A 239 -0.97 -15.75 12.87
N ASN A 240 -2.19 -16.25 12.60
CA ASN A 240 -2.50 -17.67 12.54
C ASN A 240 -2.57 -18.24 11.10
N LEU A 241 -2.20 -17.46 10.09
CA LEU A 241 -2.30 -17.87 8.70
C LEU A 241 -1.16 -18.84 8.33
N GLU A 242 -1.50 -20.05 7.92
CA GLU A 242 -0.59 -20.93 7.18
C GLU A 242 -0.57 -20.50 5.71
N CYS A 243 0.62 -20.22 5.15
CA CYS A 243 0.75 -19.64 3.82
C CYS A 243 2.12 -19.92 3.19
N GLY A 244 2.19 -19.67 1.88
CA GLY A 244 3.43 -19.79 1.13
C GLY A 244 4.10 -21.14 1.32
N ILE A 245 5.36 -21.11 1.74
CA ILE A 245 6.17 -22.32 1.88
C ILE A 245 5.66 -23.29 2.95
N ASP A 246 4.85 -22.83 3.90
CA ASP A 246 4.23 -23.71 4.90
C ASP A 246 3.25 -24.71 4.25
N LEU A 247 2.69 -24.38 3.10
CA LEU A 247 1.69 -25.18 2.37
C LEU A 247 2.29 -26.02 1.25
N PHE A 248 3.54 -25.76 0.85
CA PHE A 248 4.20 -26.46 -0.25
C PHE A 248 4.95 -27.69 0.23
N THR A 249 4.99 -28.72 -0.63
CA THR A 249 5.70 -29.97 -0.44
C THR A 249 6.62 -30.24 -1.64
N GLN A 250 7.42 -31.31 -1.58
CA GLN A 250 8.23 -31.74 -2.73
C GLN A 250 7.36 -32.09 -3.95
N ASP A 251 6.10 -32.49 -3.75
CA ASP A 251 5.19 -32.85 -4.83
C ASP A 251 4.77 -31.65 -5.68
N ASP A 252 4.88 -30.43 -5.13
CA ASP A 252 4.61 -29.18 -5.85
C ASP A 252 5.79 -28.77 -6.77
N TYR A 253 6.96 -29.41 -6.64
CA TYR A 253 8.18 -29.15 -7.41
C TYR A 253 8.51 -30.33 -8.30
N GLN A 254 7.67 -30.59 -9.30
CA GLN A 254 7.85 -31.66 -10.28
C GLN A 254 8.24 -31.08 -11.64
N ILE A 255 9.02 -31.86 -12.42
CA ILE A 255 9.31 -31.49 -13.82
C ILE A 255 8.05 -31.83 -14.63
N PRO A 256 7.50 -30.87 -15.41
CA PRO A 256 6.37 -31.15 -16.30
C PRO A 256 6.71 -32.26 -17.31
N GLU A 257 5.72 -33.12 -17.63
CA GLU A 257 5.85 -34.15 -18.67
C GLU A 257 5.90 -33.54 -20.07
#